data_59c75a5d866bee6f05ac5d3ea9bbfdfc
#
_entry.id   59c75a5d866bee6f05ac5d3ea9bbfdfc
#
_cell.length_a   1.000
_cell.length_b   1.000
_cell.length_c   1.000
_cell.angle_alpha   90.00
_cell.angle_beta   90.00
_cell.angle_gamma   90.00
#
_symmetry.space_group_name_H-M   'P 1'
#
loop_
_entity.id
_entity.type
_entity.pdbx_description
1 polymer ?
#
loop_
_entity_poly.entity_id
_entity_poly.type
_entity_poly.pdbx_seq_one_letter_code
_entity_poly.pdbx_strand_id
1 'polypeptide(L)'
;MTQTIRTIAIIAHVDHGKTTLVDAMLRQSGTFRANEQVAERVMDSNELERERGITILAKNTAIVFEGGKINIVDTPGHADFGGEVERALKMVDGVMLLVDAAEGPLPQTRYVLAKALEAKLIPIVVINKIDRPDARPQEVLNEIYDLFIDLDAEESQLDFPVLYAVAKAGTATLDPAIPGVDLQPLFEAIVSEIPPATGDAEGTLQILVTNLDYSDYFGRIAICRVFQGTLHAGDDVTISKRDGSLMKTRITKLFTFSGLKRIETTETTMGDIVAVAGVEGITIGETITSAVDPAPLPLIVIDEPTIAIQFSVNNSPFAGREGQYVTSRNLRERLEKELLTNVSIRVEDTGSPDTFKVLGRGELQLAILIEMMRREGLELSAGRPEIVTKTVDGTRMEPVEHLTIDVPEAYTGTVIEKLGPRKGEMTKMHNHGSGRVRMEFRVPSRGIIGLRSEMLSETRGTIVMNALFDGYMPYQGEITQRPTGALIADRQGLTTTYSLNGLQERGILFVGAGVEVYEGMVVGEHSRDNDLDVNVVREKKMTNMRASSADEAIRLVPVKALNLEQAIEFIAEDEMVEVTPKSLRLRKKVLQQNRRPKRWEKNQPVG
;
A
#
# COMPACT_ATOMS: atom_id res chain seq x y z
N MET A 1 -16.33 18.93 33.97
CA MET A 1 -15.03 19.32 33.38
C MET A 1 -15.00 18.69 32.01
N THR A 2 -14.89 19.47 30.96
CA THR A 2 -14.73 18.94 29.58
C THR A 2 -13.41 18.16 29.51
N GLN A 3 -13.48 16.91 29.10
CA GLN A 3 -12.31 16.05 28.93
C GLN A 3 -11.40 16.67 27.86
N THR A 4 -10.12 16.86 28.16
CA THR A 4 -9.16 17.32 27.14
C THR A 4 -8.90 16.22 26.14
N ILE A 5 -9.00 16.56 24.84
CA ILE A 5 -8.79 15.61 23.76
C ILE A 5 -7.57 16.05 22.96
N ARG A 6 -6.67 15.09 22.67
CA ARG A 6 -5.52 15.26 21.79
C ARG A 6 -5.54 14.17 20.71
N THR A 7 -5.08 14.48 19.53
CA THR A 7 -5.06 13.53 18.44
C THR A 7 -3.69 13.49 17.78
N ILE A 8 -3.07 12.32 17.73
CA ILE A 8 -1.74 12.11 17.15
C ILE A 8 -1.77 11.06 16.05
N ALA A 9 -0.93 11.23 15.03
CA ALA A 9 -0.63 10.16 14.06
C ALA A 9 0.73 9.54 14.38
N ILE A 10 0.87 8.24 14.12
CA ILE A 10 2.16 7.56 14.25
C ILE A 10 2.73 7.29 12.87
N ILE A 11 3.89 7.86 12.60
CA ILE A 11 4.66 7.73 11.37
C ILE A 11 5.85 6.81 11.63
N ALA A 12 5.99 5.75 10.88
CA ALA A 12 7.13 4.83 10.98
C ALA A 12 7.39 4.13 9.66
N HIS A 13 8.63 3.74 9.43
CA HIS A 13 8.95 2.76 8.39
C HIS A 13 8.45 1.36 8.80
N VAL A 14 8.30 0.48 7.83
CA VAL A 14 8.02 -0.95 8.04
C VAL A 14 9.09 -1.51 8.98
N ASP A 15 8.69 -2.35 9.93
CA ASP A 15 9.54 -2.98 10.94
C ASP A 15 10.22 -2.04 11.96
N HIS A 16 10.03 -0.73 11.96
CA HIS A 16 10.52 0.18 13.01
C HIS A 16 9.83 -0.02 14.36
N GLY A 17 8.77 -0.83 14.43
CA GLY A 17 8.10 -1.23 15.67
C GLY A 17 6.84 -0.44 16.00
N LYS A 18 6.18 0.17 15.00
CA LYS A 18 4.95 0.96 15.15
C LYS A 18 3.85 0.18 15.87
N THR A 19 3.44 -0.96 15.33
CA THR A 19 2.39 -1.81 15.93
C THR A 19 2.75 -2.26 17.34
N THR A 20 4.04 -2.61 17.58
CA THR A 20 4.53 -3.02 18.90
C THR A 20 4.43 -1.89 19.92
N LEU A 21 4.75 -0.65 19.51
CA LEU A 21 4.65 0.52 20.39
C LEU A 21 3.19 0.82 20.75
N VAL A 22 2.30 0.82 19.75
CA VAL A 22 0.86 1.04 19.98
C VAL A 22 0.27 -0.03 20.89
N ASP A 23 0.62 -1.30 20.68
CA ASP A 23 0.19 -2.40 21.56
C ASP A 23 0.66 -2.18 23.01
N ALA A 24 1.90 -1.71 23.22
CA ALA A 24 2.43 -1.39 24.54
C ALA A 24 1.70 -0.19 25.16
N MET A 25 1.43 0.87 24.38
CA MET A 25 0.65 2.03 24.84
C MET A 25 -0.77 1.61 25.28
N LEU A 26 -1.45 0.79 24.49
CA LEU A 26 -2.79 0.28 24.82
C LEU A 26 -2.80 -0.56 26.10
N ARG A 27 -1.76 -1.37 26.33
CA ARG A 27 -1.63 -2.19 27.54
C ARG A 27 -1.42 -1.33 28.80
N GLN A 28 -0.54 -0.33 28.71
CA GLN A 28 -0.18 0.51 29.86
C GLN A 28 -1.22 1.59 30.17
N SER A 29 -2.03 1.99 29.19
CA SER A 29 -3.16 2.92 29.42
C SER A 29 -4.33 2.30 30.19
N GLY A 30 -4.27 1.01 30.54
CA GLY A 30 -5.37 0.31 31.23
C GLY A 30 -6.61 0.03 30.35
N THR A 31 -6.48 0.19 29.05
CA THR A 31 -7.57 -0.01 28.08
C THR A 31 -8.03 -1.48 28.02
N PHE A 32 -7.13 -2.41 28.31
CA PHE A 32 -7.44 -3.85 28.39
C PHE A 32 -7.63 -4.30 29.85
N ARG A 33 -8.54 -5.22 30.07
CA ARG A 33 -8.69 -5.86 31.39
C ARG A 33 -7.49 -6.75 31.69
N ALA A 34 -7.06 -6.83 32.94
CA ALA A 34 -5.88 -7.57 33.39
C ALA A 34 -5.85 -9.06 32.95
N ASN A 35 -6.99 -9.66 32.64
CA ASN A 35 -7.16 -11.05 32.23
C ASN A 35 -7.52 -11.21 30.72
N GLU A 36 -7.52 -10.12 29.93
CA GLU A 36 -7.84 -10.19 28.51
C GLU A 36 -6.57 -10.65 27.76
N GLN A 37 -6.60 -11.84 27.17
CA GLN A 37 -5.54 -12.32 26.28
C GLN A 37 -5.63 -11.54 24.98
N VAL A 38 -4.77 -10.54 24.84
CA VAL A 38 -4.67 -9.72 23.63
C VAL A 38 -3.68 -10.40 22.69
N ALA A 39 -4.13 -10.71 21.48
CA ALA A 39 -3.24 -11.23 20.44
C ALA A 39 -2.13 -10.19 20.15
N GLU A 40 -0.94 -10.63 19.81
CA GLU A 40 0.11 -9.74 19.32
C GLU A 40 -0.35 -9.06 18.02
N ARG A 41 0.04 -7.80 17.80
CA ARG A 41 -0.35 -6.98 16.64
C ARG A 41 -1.85 -6.71 16.56
N VAL A 42 -2.42 -6.22 17.65
CA VAL A 42 -3.86 -5.95 17.77
C VAL A 42 -4.37 -4.95 16.72
N MET A 43 -3.53 -4.00 16.30
CA MET A 43 -3.85 -3.03 15.26
C MET A 43 -3.89 -3.65 13.85
N ASP A 44 -3.11 -4.71 13.58
CA ASP A 44 -3.09 -5.37 12.28
C ASP A 44 -4.26 -6.37 12.17
N SER A 45 -5.47 -5.86 11.96
CA SER A 45 -6.69 -6.70 11.91
C SER A 45 -6.81 -7.50 10.62
N ASN A 46 -6.13 -7.07 9.54
CA ASN A 46 -6.13 -7.73 8.25
C ASN A 46 -4.99 -8.77 8.18
N GLU A 47 -5.31 -9.99 7.73
CA GLU A 47 -4.30 -11.05 7.53
C GLU A 47 -3.16 -10.61 6.59
N LEU A 48 -3.47 -9.83 5.54
CA LEU A 48 -2.48 -9.30 4.61
C LEU A 48 -1.53 -8.31 5.28
N GLU A 49 -2.00 -7.47 6.18
CA GLU A 49 -1.16 -6.56 6.95
C GLU A 49 -0.16 -7.34 7.82
N ARG A 50 -0.64 -8.41 8.48
CA ARG A 50 0.21 -9.28 9.32
C ARG A 50 1.26 -10.04 8.50
N GLU A 51 0.86 -10.59 7.34
CA GLU A 51 1.76 -11.35 6.46
C GLU A 51 2.84 -10.45 5.85
N ARG A 52 2.48 -9.23 5.47
CA ARG A 52 3.38 -8.30 4.79
C ARG A 52 4.13 -7.35 5.73
N GLY A 53 3.70 -7.27 6.98
CA GLY A 53 4.26 -6.36 7.97
C GLY A 53 3.99 -4.87 7.69
N ILE A 54 3.02 -4.55 6.81
CA ILE A 54 2.68 -3.16 6.43
C ILE A 54 1.28 -2.79 6.88
N THR A 55 1.07 -1.54 7.28
CA THR A 55 -0.26 -0.97 7.46
C THR A 55 -0.83 -0.59 6.10
N ILE A 56 -2.01 -1.10 5.76
CA ILE A 56 -2.73 -0.83 4.50
C ILE A 56 -3.76 0.27 4.70
N LEU A 57 -4.56 0.15 5.78
CA LEU A 57 -5.63 1.08 6.10
C LEU A 57 -5.32 1.85 7.39
N ALA A 58 -5.58 3.15 7.38
CA ALA A 58 -5.51 3.96 8.59
C ALA A 58 -6.53 3.48 9.62
N LYS A 59 -6.10 3.31 10.86
CA LYS A 59 -6.93 2.84 11.97
C LYS A 59 -6.89 3.84 13.11
N ASN A 60 -8.03 3.94 13.79
CA ASN A 60 -8.19 4.84 14.92
C ASN A 60 -8.30 4.01 16.21
N THR A 61 -7.57 4.44 17.22
CA THR A 61 -7.70 3.95 18.58
C THR A 61 -7.65 5.12 19.56
N ALA A 62 -8.12 4.90 20.75
CA ALA A 62 -8.09 5.94 21.79
C ALA A 62 -7.69 5.36 23.14
N ILE A 63 -6.88 6.10 23.87
CA ILE A 63 -6.47 5.79 25.24
C ILE A 63 -6.85 6.93 26.18
N VAL A 64 -6.92 6.64 27.46
CA VAL A 64 -7.15 7.66 28.50
C VAL A 64 -5.88 7.75 29.33
N PHE A 65 -5.36 8.97 29.50
CA PHE A 65 -4.21 9.25 30.33
C PHE A 65 -4.47 10.51 31.14
N GLU A 66 -4.29 10.45 32.46
CA GLU A 66 -4.52 11.56 33.43
C GLU A 66 -5.88 12.26 33.26
N GLY A 67 -6.93 11.50 32.90
CA GLY A 67 -8.28 12.03 32.67
C GLY A 67 -8.49 12.70 31.31
N GLY A 68 -7.44 12.87 30.51
CA GLY A 68 -7.51 13.28 29.10
C GLY A 68 -7.66 12.08 28.15
N LYS A 69 -8.23 12.34 26.96
CA LYS A 69 -8.34 11.35 25.87
C LYS A 69 -7.26 11.63 24.84
N ILE A 70 -6.50 10.61 24.46
CA ILE A 70 -5.53 10.66 23.37
C ILE A 70 -6.03 9.72 22.26
N ASN A 71 -6.44 10.31 21.15
CA ASN A 71 -6.73 9.57 19.93
C ASN A 71 -5.43 9.29 19.18
N ILE A 72 -5.22 8.05 18.76
CA ILE A 72 -4.06 7.60 18.01
C ILE A 72 -4.52 7.13 16.64
N VAL A 73 -3.99 7.73 15.60
CA VAL A 73 -4.25 7.37 14.20
C VAL A 73 -3.04 6.63 13.67
N ASP A 74 -3.22 5.36 13.35
CA ASP A 74 -2.19 4.55 12.70
C ASP A 74 -2.18 4.85 11.20
N THR A 75 -1.05 5.30 10.66
CA THR A 75 -0.92 5.70 9.26
C THR A 75 -0.16 4.67 8.44
N PRO A 76 -0.59 4.39 7.18
CA PRO A 76 0.24 3.64 6.25
C PRO A 76 1.59 4.32 6.02
N GLY A 77 2.65 3.54 5.86
CA GLY A 77 3.99 4.06 5.56
C GLY A 77 4.31 4.11 4.07
N HIS A 78 3.55 3.41 3.22
CA HIS A 78 3.86 3.27 1.79
C HIS A 78 3.19 4.36 0.96
N ALA A 79 3.92 4.92 -0.03
CA ALA A 79 3.44 6.01 -0.90
C ALA A 79 2.19 5.65 -1.71
N ASP A 80 2.01 4.38 -2.09
CA ASP A 80 0.82 3.88 -2.80
C ASP A 80 -0.49 4.14 -2.02
N PHE A 81 -0.39 4.28 -0.69
CA PHE A 81 -1.49 4.62 0.21
C PHE A 81 -1.49 6.10 0.62
N GLY A 82 -0.85 6.97 -0.15
CA GLY A 82 -0.71 8.38 0.17
C GLY A 82 -2.04 9.10 0.41
N GLY A 83 -3.12 8.71 -0.28
CA GLY A 83 -4.46 9.23 0.00
C GLY A 83 -4.98 8.88 1.40
N GLU A 84 -4.60 7.72 1.96
CA GLU A 84 -4.89 7.36 3.35
C GLU A 84 -4.08 8.23 4.32
N VAL A 85 -2.80 8.47 4.01
CA VAL A 85 -1.91 9.32 4.81
C VAL A 85 -2.43 10.75 4.87
N GLU A 86 -2.73 11.36 3.74
CA GLU A 86 -3.24 12.74 3.67
C GLU A 86 -4.54 12.92 4.48
N ARG A 87 -5.43 11.93 4.44
CA ARG A 87 -6.67 11.93 5.22
C ARG A 87 -6.41 11.76 6.72
N ALA A 88 -5.52 10.84 7.09
CA ALA A 88 -5.15 10.61 8.48
C ALA A 88 -4.51 11.85 9.10
N LEU A 89 -3.61 12.53 8.37
CA LEU A 89 -2.96 13.76 8.83
C LEU A 89 -3.93 14.95 9.00
N LYS A 90 -5.07 14.97 8.29
CA LYS A 90 -6.12 15.98 8.51
C LYS A 90 -6.91 15.76 9.81
N MET A 91 -6.78 14.59 10.44
CA MET A 91 -7.47 14.29 11.70
C MET A 91 -6.66 14.61 12.95
N VAL A 92 -5.37 14.95 12.84
CA VAL A 92 -4.46 14.97 13.97
C VAL A 92 -3.92 16.38 14.25
N ASP A 93 -3.45 16.58 15.48
CA ASP A 93 -2.84 17.83 15.96
C ASP A 93 -1.33 17.73 16.03
N GLY A 94 -0.80 16.50 16.09
CA GLY A 94 0.63 16.23 16.10
C GLY A 94 0.98 14.88 15.52
N VAL A 95 2.27 14.64 15.35
CA VAL A 95 2.79 13.39 14.77
C VAL A 95 3.91 12.83 15.65
N MET A 96 3.91 11.52 15.81
CA MET A 96 4.99 10.78 16.44
C MET A 96 5.81 10.08 15.33
N LEU A 97 7.04 10.52 15.16
CA LEU A 97 8.00 9.91 14.24
C LEU A 97 8.78 8.81 14.95
N LEU A 98 8.55 7.56 14.59
CA LEU A 98 9.22 6.40 15.16
C LEU A 98 10.33 5.91 14.22
N VAL A 99 11.57 5.90 14.71
CA VAL A 99 12.77 5.53 13.94
C VAL A 99 13.53 4.41 14.66
N ASP A 100 14.00 3.41 13.92
CA ASP A 100 14.88 2.36 14.46
C ASP A 100 16.28 2.91 14.75
N ALA A 101 16.81 2.64 15.95
CA ALA A 101 18.10 3.14 16.42
C ALA A 101 19.30 2.61 15.63
N ALA A 102 19.17 1.55 14.86
CA ALA A 102 20.25 0.99 14.03
C ALA A 102 20.11 1.43 12.56
N GLU A 103 18.88 1.47 12.02
CA GLU A 103 18.62 1.72 10.59
C GLU A 103 18.53 3.22 10.26
N GLY A 104 18.05 4.04 11.20
CA GLY A 104 17.84 5.46 10.96
C GLY A 104 16.58 5.76 10.13
N PRO A 105 16.37 7.03 9.69
CA PRO A 105 15.22 7.43 8.91
C PRO A 105 15.32 6.93 7.48
N LEU A 106 14.43 6.02 7.09
CA LEU A 106 14.38 5.41 5.76
C LEU A 106 13.49 6.21 4.79
N PRO A 107 13.67 6.06 3.45
CA PRO A 107 13.01 6.88 2.44
C PRO A 107 11.48 6.94 2.51
N GLN A 108 10.79 5.87 2.93
CA GLN A 108 9.32 5.86 3.04
C GLN A 108 8.81 6.83 4.10
N THR A 109 9.54 6.99 5.19
CA THR A 109 9.22 7.92 6.28
C THR A 109 9.23 9.37 5.79
N ARG A 110 10.09 9.70 4.81
CA ARG A 110 10.26 11.04 4.23
C ARG A 110 8.94 11.62 3.70
N TYR A 111 8.17 10.82 2.95
CA TYR A 111 6.89 11.28 2.39
C TYR A 111 5.88 11.67 3.46
N VAL A 112 5.64 10.76 4.41
CA VAL A 112 4.63 10.99 5.45
C VAL A 112 5.04 12.16 6.33
N LEU A 113 6.34 12.26 6.65
CA LEU A 113 6.88 13.38 7.41
C LEU A 113 6.76 14.70 6.64
N ALA A 114 7.10 14.75 5.34
CA ALA A 114 6.92 15.94 4.51
C ALA A 114 5.48 16.44 4.55
N LYS A 115 4.49 15.55 4.38
CA LYS A 115 3.07 15.89 4.45
C LYS A 115 2.64 16.37 5.86
N ALA A 116 3.23 15.82 6.90
CA ALA A 116 2.99 16.25 8.27
C ALA A 116 3.55 17.65 8.53
N LEU A 117 4.76 17.95 8.05
CA LEU A 117 5.39 19.27 8.16
C LEU A 117 4.64 20.33 7.32
N GLU A 118 4.24 20.01 6.09
CA GLU A 118 3.37 20.87 5.26
C GLU A 118 2.03 21.21 5.97
N ALA A 119 1.48 20.24 6.71
CA ALA A 119 0.26 20.42 7.51
C ALA A 119 0.51 21.16 8.84
N LYS A 120 1.76 21.57 9.12
CA LYS A 120 2.19 22.26 10.35
C LYS A 120 1.89 21.48 11.62
N LEU A 121 1.96 20.15 11.56
CA LEU A 121 1.77 19.30 12.71
C LEU A 121 3.00 19.32 13.62
N ILE A 122 2.78 19.22 14.93
CA ILE A 122 3.84 19.22 15.93
C ILE A 122 4.48 17.83 15.99
N PRO A 123 5.79 17.70 15.75
CA PRO A 123 6.48 16.41 15.76
C PRO A 123 6.97 16.04 17.18
N ILE A 124 6.87 14.73 17.50
CA ILE A 124 7.56 14.08 18.62
C ILE A 124 8.42 12.97 17.99
N VAL A 125 9.70 12.91 18.33
CA VAL A 125 10.61 11.89 17.80
C VAL A 125 10.81 10.78 18.83
N VAL A 126 10.67 9.52 18.38
CA VAL A 126 10.91 8.32 19.20
C VAL A 126 11.94 7.43 18.50
N ILE A 127 13.14 7.33 19.06
CA ILE A 127 14.19 6.43 18.59
C ILE A 127 14.00 5.09 19.30
N ASN A 128 13.54 4.09 18.55
CA ASN A 128 13.15 2.77 19.07
C ASN A 128 14.25 1.71 18.88
N LYS A 129 14.14 0.63 19.60
CA LYS A 129 15.06 -0.52 19.59
C LYS A 129 16.49 -0.14 20.02
N ILE A 130 16.61 0.73 21.01
CA ILE A 130 17.93 1.11 21.56
C ILE A 130 18.65 -0.05 22.26
N ASP A 131 17.96 -1.15 22.49
CA ASP A 131 18.50 -2.41 23.05
C ASP A 131 19.26 -3.27 22.02
N ARG A 132 19.23 -2.92 20.74
CA ARG A 132 19.98 -3.63 19.70
C ARG A 132 21.50 -3.44 19.89
N PRO A 133 22.32 -4.50 19.63
CA PRO A 133 23.77 -4.37 19.73
C PRO A 133 24.38 -3.39 18.72
N ASP A 134 23.71 -3.17 17.60
CA ASP A 134 24.09 -2.28 16.49
C ASP A 134 23.40 -0.91 16.58
N ALA A 135 22.72 -0.60 17.70
CA ALA A 135 22.07 0.69 17.89
C ALA A 135 23.08 1.84 17.94
N ARG A 136 22.77 2.94 17.22
CA ARG A 136 23.57 4.18 17.13
C ARG A 136 22.68 5.41 17.32
N PRO A 137 22.01 5.56 18.47
CA PRO A 137 20.92 6.53 18.66
C PRO A 137 21.36 7.98 18.42
N GLN A 138 22.61 8.36 18.76
CA GLN A 138 23.10 9.73 18.55
C GLN A 138 23.31 10.06 17.06
N GLU A 139 23.81 9.09 16.27
CA GLU A 139 23.99 9.27 14.84
C GLU A 139 22.62 9.34 14.14
N VAL A 140 21.69 8.47 14.55
CA VAL A 140 20.30 8.46 14.04
C VAL A 140 19.59 9.78 14.35
N LEU A 141 19.83 10.37 15.52
CA LEU A 141 19.28 11.69 15.84
C LEU A 141 19.80 12.76 14.89
N ASN A 142 21.08 12.76 14.55
CA ASN A 142 21.65 13.69 13.57
C ASN A 142 21.03 13.48 12.18
N GLU A 143 20.87 12.21 11.73
CA GLU A 143 20.20 11.88 10.48
C GLU A 143 18.74 12.34 10.43
N ILE A 144 18.06 12.35 11.57
CA ILE A 144 16.69 12.89 11.69
C ILE A 144 16.69 14.41 11.52
N TYR A 145 17.62 15.14 12.16
CA TYR A 145 17.76 16.59 11.95
C TYR A 145 18.06 16.92 10.50
N ASP A 146 18.98 16.18 9.86
CA ASP A 146 19.28 16.34 8.43
C ASP A 146 18.04 16.11 7.57
N LEU A 147 17.22 15.10 7.91
CA LEU A 147 15.95 14.83 7.21
C LEU A 147 14.96 15.98 7.35
N PHE A 148 14.79 16.56 8.54
CA PHE A 148 13.90 17.69 8.74
C PHE A 148 14.37 18.93 7.97
N ILE A 149 15.65 19.22 7.97
CA ILE A 149 16.27 20.32 7.20
C ILE A 149 16.07 20.10 5.68
N ASP A 150 16.30 18.88 5.21
CA ASP A 150 16.09 18.49 3.80
C ASP A 150 14.60 18.62 3.36
N LEU A 151 13.67 18.62 4.30
CA LEU A 151 12.23 18.78 4.08
C LEU A 151 11.76 20.22 4.32
N ASP A 152 12.67 21.18 4.43
CA ASP A 152 12.37 22.60 4.68
C ASP A 152 11.48 22.83 5.93
N ALA A 153 11.74 22.06 7.01
CA ALA A 153 11.01 22.22 8.27
C ALA A 153 11.17 23.64 8.83
N GLU A 154 10.09 24.21 9.37
CA GLU A 154 10.12 25.49 10.07
C GLU A 154 10.94 25.38 11.36
N GLU A 155 11.55 26.49 11.86
CA GLU A 155 12.36 26.49 13.06
C GLU A 155 11.61 25.92 14.28
N SER A 156 10.31 26.20 14.41
CA SER A 156 9.43 25.65 15.44
C SER A 156 9.25 24.13 15.37
N GLN A 157 9.45 23.52 14.20
CA GLN A 157 9.35 22.09 13.99
C GLN A 157 10.67 21.35 14.20
N LEU A 158 11.79 22.09 14.32
CA LEU A 158 13.10 21.55 14.67
C LEU A 158 13.31 21.44 16.19
N ASP A 159 12.51 22.13 16.98
CA ASP A 159 12.53 22.04 18.45
C ASP A 159 11.57 20.96 18.95
N PHE A 160 11.82 19.71 18.54
CA PHE A 160 11.00 18.57 18.90
C PHE A 160 11.59 17.79 20.08
N PRO A 161 10.75 17.22 20.96
CA PRO A 161 11.20 16.32 22.02
C PRO A 161 11.68 15.00 21.43
N VAL A 162 12.75 14.45 22.00
CA VAL A 162 13.34 13.17 21.61
C VAL A 162 13.20 12.17 22.75
N LEU A 163 12.61 11.02 22.45
CA LEU A 163 12.51 9.90 23.38
C LEU A 163 13.24 8.68 22.82
N TYR A 164 13.76 7.87 23.71
CA TYR A 164 14.42 6.62 23.39
C TYR A 164 13.58 5.46 23.94
N ALA A 165 13.27 4.46 23.09
CA ALA A 165 12.32 3.43 23.46
C ALA A 165 12.82 2.02 23.17
N VAL A 166 12.28 1.08 23.94
CA VAL A 166 12.27 -0.35 23.64
C VAL A 166 10.82 -0.79 23.62
N ALA A 167 10.16 -0.58 22.48
CA ALA A 167 8.72 -0.84 22.32
C ALA A 167 8.32 -2.26 22.70
N LYS A 168 9.17 -3.24 22.43
CA LYS A 168 8.95 -4.65 22.82
C LYS A 168 8.91 -4.86 24.32
N ALA A 169 9.72 -4.11 25.09
CA ALA A 169 9.70 -4.12 26.54
C ALA A 169 8.62 -3.19 27.12
N GLY A 170 8.05 -2.30 26.30
CA GLY A 170 7.09 -1.28 26.72
C GLY A 170 7.74 -0.20 27.57
N THR A 171 8.94 0.24 27.23
CA THR A 171 9.69 1.25 27.99
C THR A 171 10.14 2.41 27.13
N ALA A 172 10.18 3.61 27.71
CA ALA A 172 10.71 4.83 27.09
C ALA A 172 11.49 5.66 28.12
N THR A 173 12.44 6.47 27.65
CA THR A 173 13.25 7.38 28.46
C THR A 173 13.63 8.62 27.67
N LEU A 174 13.94 9.71 28.33
CA LEU A 174 14.49 10.94 27.74
C LEU A 174 16.04 10.88 27.60
N ASP A 175 16.69 10.02 28.35
CA ASP A 175 18.14 9.84 28.32
C ASP A 175 18.49 8.38 27.98
N PRO A 176 19.14 8.10 26.85
CA PRO A 176 19.49 6.74 26.46
C PRO A 176 20.45 6.02 27.41
N ALA A 177 21.15 6.77 28.30
CA ALA A 177 22.02 6.19 29.32
C ALA A 177 21.22 5.64 30.53
N ILE A 178 19.94 6.04 30.68
CA ILE A 178 19.08 5.63 31.77
C ILE A 178 18.05 4.62 31.26
N PRO A 179 18.01 3.38 31.76
CA PRO A 179 17.00 2.40 31.36
C PRO A 179 15.59 2.90 31.64
N GLY A 180 14.72 2.87 30.63
CA GLY A 180 13.30 3.17 30.79
C GLY A 180 12.59 2.11 31.63
N VAL A 181 11.57 2.51 32.40
CA VAL A 181 10.78 1.63 33.26
C VAL A 181 9.44 1.27 32.60
N ASP A 182 8.78 2.25 32.00
CA ASP A 182 7.47 2.16 31.38
C ASP A 182 7.35 3.19 30.24
N LEU A 183 6.16 3.40 29.68
CA LEU A 183 5.87 4.39 28.65
C LEU A 183 5.37 5.73 29.20
N GLN A 184 5.41 5.95 30.53
CA GLN A 184 4.98 7.19 31.13
C GLN A 184 5.67 8.43 30.53
N PRO A 185 7.00 8.45 30.30
CA PRO A 185 7.67 9.60 29.66
C PRO A 185 7.12 9.92 28.27
N LEU A 186 6.67 8.90 27.52
CA LEU A 186 6.04 9.08 26.21
C LEU A 186 4.65 9.71 26.32
N PHE A 187 3.83 9.26 27.27
CA PHE A 187 2.51 9.87 27.50
C PHE A 187 2.63 11.31 27.99
N GLU A 188 3.56 11.59 28.88
CA GLU A 188 3.84 12.94 29.37
C GLU A 188 4.30 13.86 28.23
N ALA A 189 5.19 13.40 27.35
CA ALA A 189 5.60 14.15 26.17
C ALA A 189 4.42 14.46 25.24
N ILE A 190 3.51 13.50 24.98
CA ILE A 190 2.30 13.75 24.19
C ILE A 190 1.42 14.83 24.85
N VAL A 191 1.27 14.79 26.16
CA VAL A 191 0.40 15.74 26.87
C VAL A 191 1.03 17.13 26.96
N SER A 192 2.36 17.25 27.10
CA SER A 192 3.07 18.54 27.19
C SER A 192 3.19 19.23 25.82
N GLU A 193 3.55 18.47 24.77
CA GLU A 193 3.90 19.03 23.47
C GLU A 193 2.70 19.18 22.52
N ILE A 194 1.80 18.20 22.52
CA ILE A 194 0.64 18.28 21.62
C ILE A 194 -0.46 19.10 22.30
N PRO A 195 -0.87 20.23 21.73
CA PRO A 195 -1.93 21.04 22.30
C PRO A 195 -3.26 20.26 22.32
N PRO A 196 -4.15 20.53 23.27
CA PRO A 196 -5.51 20.03 23.20
C PRO A 196 -6.18 20.55 21.94
N ALA A 197 -7.16 19.80 21.43
CA ALA A 197 -7.91 20.21 20.24
C ALA A 197 -8.41 21.65 20.38
N THR A 198 -8.21 22.45 19.34
CA THR A 198 -8.62 23.85 19.29
C THR A 198 -9.97 23.96 18.59
N GLY A 199 -10.89 24.74 19.12
CA GLY A 199 -12.23 24.96 18.57
C GLY A 199 -13.19 25.45 19.65
N ASP A 200 -14.42 25.69 19.26
CA ASP A 200 -15.50 26.09 20.16
C ASP A 200 -16.55 24.98 20.23
N ALA A 201 -16.76 24.40 21.42
CA ALA A 201 -17.73 23.35 21.64
C ALA A 201 -19.19 23.84 21.49
N GLU A 202 -19.42 25.14 21.69
CA GLU A 202 -20.73 25.80 21.51
C GLU A 202 -20.87 26.43 20.10
N GLY A 203 -19.82 26.35 19.28
CA GLY A 203 -19.79 26.90 17.93
C GLY A 203 -20.62 26.11 16.92
N THR A 204 -20.74 26.64 15.70
CA THR A 204 -21.42 25.95 14.60
C THR A 204 -20.76 24.61 14.30
N LEU A 205 -21.57 23.55 14.27
CA LEU A 205 -21.11 22.18 14.04
C LEU A 205 -20.32 22.06 12.72
N GLN A 206 -19.09 21.55 12.83
CA GLN A 206 -18.22 21.26 11.70
C GLN A 206 -17.50 19.93 11.93
N ILE A 207 -17.84 18.93 11.13
CA ILE A 207 -17.29 17.57 11.21
C ILE A 207 -16.79 17.16 9.83
N LEU A 208 -15.50 16.85 9.74
CA LEU A 208 -14.86 16.43 8.49
C LEU A 208 -14.88 14.91 8.38
N VAL A 209 -15.41 14.41 7.27
CA VAL A 209 -15.39 12.97 6.94
C VAL A 209 -14.03 12.61 6.35
N THR A 210 -13.32 11.74 7.04
CA THR A 210 -11.94 11.37 6.66
C THR A 210 -11.83 9.92 6.21
N ASN A 211 -12.70 9.04 6.70
CA ASN A 211 -12.74 7.66 6.26
C ASN A 211 -14.18 7.14 6.23
N LEU A 212 -14.41 6.04 5.52
CA LEU A 212 -15.69 5.37 5.44
C LEU A 212 -15.53 3.91 5.82
N ASP A 213 -16.58 3.39 6.47
CA ASP A 213 -16.72 1.98 6.78
C ASP A 213 -18.14 1.53 6.41
N TYR A 214 -18.38 0.25 6.41
CA TYR A 214 -19.68 -0.30 6.07
C TYR A 214 -20.08 -1.36 7.09
N SER A 215 -21.35 -1.35 7.48
CA SER A 215 -21.97 -2.35 8.34
C SER A 215 -23.25 -2.85 7.69
N ASP A 216 -23.46 -4.16 7.66
CA ASP A 216 -24.70 -4.75 7.15
C ASP A 216 -25.96 -4.29 7.94
N TYR A 217 -25.78 -3.81 9.19
CA TYR A 217 -26.86 -3.33 10.06
C TYR A 217 -27.13 -1.83 9.96
N PHE A 218 -26.09 -1.03 9.78
CA PHE A 218 -26.16 0.44 9.82
C PHE A 218 -25.92 1.09 8.45
N GLY A 219 -25.60 0.29 7.44
CA GLY A 219 -25.19 0.79 6.14
C GLY A 219 -23.80 1.46 6.20
N ARG A 220 -23.67 2.58 5.52
CA ARG A 220 -22.44 3.37 5.48
C ARG A 220 -22.20 4.07 6.83
N ILE A 221 -20.99 3.96 7.34
CA ILE A 221 -20.52 4.60 8.57
C ILE A 221 -19.41 5.57 8.19
N ALA A 222 -19.57 6.85 8.50
CA ALA A 222 -18.54 7.86 8.30
C ALA A 222 -17.65 7.96 9.54
N ILE A 223 -16.33 7.85 9.36
CA ILE A 223 -15.32 8.12 10.40
C ILE A 223 -14.88 9.56 10.20
N CYS A 224 -15.02 10.36 11.25
CA CYS A 224 -14.96 11.80 11.16
C CYS A 224 -14.17 12.38 12.33
N ARG A 225 -13.59 13.58 12.13
CA ARG A 225 -13.13 14.43 13.20
C ARG A 225 -14.09 15.58 13.42
N VAL A 226 -14.45 15.83 14.68
CA VAL A 226 -15.22 17.00 15.09
C VAL A 226 -14.26 18.17 15.25
N PHE A 227 -14.38 19.20 14.39
CA PHE A 227 -13.56 20.40 14.46
C PHE A 227 -14.18 21.47 15.34
N GLN A 228 -15.51 21.57 15.30
CA GLN A 228 -16.27 22.58 16.05
C GLN A 228 -17.66 22.07 16.42
N GLY A 229 -18.19 22.57 17.51
CA GLY A 229 -19.54 22.24 17.98
C GLY A 229 -19.63 20.91 18.72
N THR A 230 -20.85 20.55 19.04
CA THR A 230 -21.24 19.29 19.70
C THR A 230 -22.29 18.59 18.84
N LEU A 231 -22.17 17.27 18.65
CA LEU A 231 -23.12 16.45 17.91
C LEU A 231 -23.80 15.46 18.84
N HIS A 232 -25.13 15.32 18.71
CA HIS A 232 -25.91 14.33 19.46
C HIS A 232 -26.48 13.26 18.52
N ALA A 233 -26.65 12.07 19.06
CA ALA A 233 -27.39 11.02 18.35
C ALA A 233 -28.84 11.47 18.17
N GLY A 234 -29.33 11.39 16.93
CA GLY A 234 -30.69 11.87 16.57
C GLY A 234 -30.75 13.30 16.03
N ASP A 235 -29.65 14.03 15.98
CA ASP A 235 -29.60 15.38 15.43
C ASP A 235 -29.89 15.40 13.92
N ASP A 236 -30.66 16.42 13.49
CA ASP A 236 -30.78 16.78 12.09
C ASP A 236 -29.56 17.62 11.66
N VAL A 237 -28.90 17.18 10.63
CA VAL A 237 -27.65 17.79 10.12
C VAL A 237 -27.72 18.03 8.63
N THR A 238 -26.81 18.85 8.12
CA THR A 238 -26.60 19.06 6.68
C THR A 238 -25.25 18.51 6.27
N ILE A 239 -25.22 17.72 5.19
CA ILE A 239 -23.98 17.29 4.53
C ILE A 239 -23.70 18.28 3.41
N SER A 240 -22.54 18.94 3.48
CA SER A 240 -22.02 19.73 2.38
C SER A 240 -21.23 18.83 1.45
N LYS A 241 -21.75 18.65 0.24
CA LYS A 241 -21.21 17.79 -0.80
C LYS A 241 -20.02 18.42 -1.53
N ARG A 242 -19.23 17.60 -2.22
CA ARG A 242 -18.10 18.07 -3.04
C ARG A 242 -18.47 19.05 -4.15
N ASP A 243 -19.67 18.93 -4.70
CA ASP A 243 -20.21 19.82 -5.74
C ASP A 243 -20.84 21.11 -5.17
N GLY A 244 -20.73 21.31 -3.84
CA GLY A 244 -21.33 22.44 -3.14
C GLY A 244 -22.82 22.28 -2.83
N SER A 245 -23.47 21.18 -3.22
CA SER A 245 -24.86 20.91 -2.87
C SER A 245 -24.99 20.56 -1.38
N LEU A 246 -26.16 20.83 -0.82
CA LEU A 246 -26.47 20.60 0.59
C LEU A 246 -27.52 19.52 0.71
N MET A 247 -27.23 18.46 1.45
CA MET A 247 -28.13 17.34 1.70
C MET A 247 -28.47 17.26 3.19
N LYS A 248 -29.77 17.42 3.53
CA LYS A 248 -30.22 17.24 4.90
C LYS A 248 -30.37 15.77 5.23
N THR A 249 -29.92 15.37 6.42
CA THR A 249 -30.03 13.99 6.92
C THR A 249 -30.15 14.00 8.43
N ARG A 250 -30.46 12.84 9.02
CA ARG A 250 -30.53 12.64 10.46
C ARG A 250 -29.53 11.59 10.91
N ILE A 251 -28.77 11.90 11.97
CA ILE A 251 -27.83 10.97 12.58
C ILE A 251 -28.61 9.88 13.31
N THR A 252 -28.43 8.62 12.91
CA THR A 252 -29.13 7.49 13.54
C THR A 252 -28.36 6.91 14.71
N LYS A 253 -27.03 6.82 14.59
CA LYS A 253 -26.13 6.30 15.62
C LYS A 253 -24.83 7.09 15.62
N LEU A 254 -24.28 7.22 16.83
CA LEU A 254 -23.02 7.89 17.08
C LEU A 254 -22.12 6.97 17.93
N PHE A 255 -20.86 6.83 17.52
CA PHE A 255 -19.89 6.00 18.22
C PHE A 255 -18.61 6.80 18.47
N THR A 256 -18.01 6.60 19.63
CA THR A 256 -16.66 7.05 19.96
C THR A 256 -15.70 5.86 20.04
N PHE A 257 -14.39 6.11 20.01
CA PHE A 257 -13.38 5.06 20.15
C PHE A 257 -12.90 4.96 21.60
N SER A 258 -12.77 3.70 22.08
CA SER A 258 -12.14 3.37 23.36
C SER A 258 -11.31 2.10 23.15
N GLY A 259 -9.99 2.23 23.22
CA GLY A 259 -9.11 1.23 22.64
C GLY A 259 -9.43 1.03 21.17
N LEU A 260 -9.53 -0.20 20.75
CA LEU A 260 -9.91 -0.58 19.38
C LEU A 260 -11.43 -0.70 19.15
N LYS A 261 -12.22 -0.57 20.21
CA LYS A 261 -13.68 -0.79 20.15
C LYS A 261 -14.38 0.52 19.87
N ARG A 262 -15.43 0.46 19.03
CA ARG A 262 -16.42 1.53 18.90
C ARG A 262 -17.46 1.36 19.99
N ILE A 263 -17.65 2.39 20.78
CA ILE A 263 -18.64 2.44 21.86
C ILE A 263 -19.73 3.42 21.46
N GLU A 264 -20.98 2.99 21.51
CA GLU A 264 -22.11 3.88 21.25
C GLU A 264 -22.14 4.99 22.30
N THR A 265 -22.31 6.23 21.84
CA THR A 265 -22.41 7.43 22.68
C THR A 265 -23.63 8.24 22.28
N THR A 266 -24.14 9.03 23.24
CA THR A 266 -25.25 9.96 22.99
C THR A 266 -24.78 11.29 22.46
N GLU A 267 -23.53 11.68 22.76
CA GLU A 267 -22.97 12.97 22.37
C GLU A 267 -21.47 12.86 22.10
N THR A 268 -20.95 13.80 21.32
CA THR A 268 -19.52 14.01 21.07
C THR A 268 -19.25 15.50 20.88
N THR A 269 -18.06 15.93 21.22
CA THR A 269 -17.66 17.33 21.16
C THR A 269 -16.38 17.51 20.33
N MET A 270 -16.00 18.75 20.08
CA MET A 270 -14.82 19.13 19.33
C MET A 270 -13.57 18.36 19.76
N GLY A 271 -12.72 18.04 18.80
CA GLY A 271 -11.45 17.31 18.98
C GLY A 271 -11.60 15.79 18.91
N ASP A 272 -12.81 15.22 19.07
CA ASP A 272 -12.98 13.77 19.05
C ASP A 272 -13.00 13.18 17.63
N ILE A 273 -12.55 11.93 17.52
CA ILE A 273 -12.75 11.09 16.33
C ILE A 273 -13.95 10.20 16.60
N VAL A 274 -14.92 10.26 15.71
CA VAL A 274 -16.21 9.60 15.86
C VAL A 274 -16.58 8.80 14.63
N ALA A 275 -17.44 7.80 14.83
CA ALA A 275 -18.08 7.08 13.74
C ALA A 275 -19.59 7.39 13.74
N VAL A 276 -20.09 7.83 12.59
CA VAL A 276 -21.46 8.35 12.44
C VAL A 276 -22.22 7.50 11.43
N ALA A 277 -23.40 7.01 11.81
CA ALA A 277 -24.33 6.27 10.94
C ALA A 277 -25.61 7.07 10.66
N GLY A 278 -26.31 6.72 9.57
CA GLY A 278 -27.49 7.46 9.09
C GLY A 278 -27.14 8.50 8.01
N VAL A 279 -25.94 8.45 7.48
CA VAL A 279 -25.39 9.41 6.50
C VAL A 279 -25.25 8.78 5.12
N GLU A 280 -26.35 8.25 4.58
CA GLU A 280 -26.34 7.66 3.25
C GLU A 280 -25.84 8.63 2.18
N GLY A 281 -25.03 8.11 1.24
CA GLY A 281 -24.48 8.90 0.14
C GLY A 281 -23.38 9.90 0.54
N ILE A 282 -22.90 9.91 1.79
CA ILE A 282 -21.74 10.72 2.20
C ILE A 282 -20.45 10.16 1.59
N THR A 283 -19.53 11.04 1.24
CA THR A 283 -18.20 10.68 0.73
C THR A 283 -17.09 11.32 1.55
N ILE A 284 -15.89 10.79 1.41
CA ILE A 284 -14.70 11.31 2.12
C ILE A 284 -14.40 12.74 1.66
N GLY A 285 -14.05 13.60 2.61
CA GLY A 285 -13.75 15.02 2.38
C GLY A 285 -14.99 15.92 2.43
N GLU A 286 -16.19 15.36 2.56
CA GLU A 286 -17.41 16.13 2.80
C GLU A 286 -17.53 16.55 4.27
N THR A 287 -18.29 17.61 4.52
CA THR A 287 -18.50 18.14 5.88
C THR A 287 -19.92 17.85 6.35
N ILE A 288 -20.05 17.29 7.55
CA ILE A 288 -21.31 17.27 8.30
C ILE A 288 -21.35 18.55 9.12
N THR A 289 -22.42 19.34 8.94
CA THR A 289 -22.54 20.66 9.56
C THR A 289 -23.96 20.91 10.07
N SER A 290 -24.16 22.06 10.71
CA SER A 290 -25.47 22.46 11.23
C SER A 290 -26.57 22.44 10.16
N ALA A 291 -27.77 22.01 10.52
CA ALA A 291 -28.92 22.07 9.62
C ALA A 291 -29.44 23.49 9.38
N VAL A 292 -29.11 24.43 10.27
CA VAL A 292 -29.61 25.81 10.26
C VAL A 292 -28.60 26.76 9.59
N ASP A 293 -27.32 26.63 9.95
CA ASP A 293 -26.23 27.47 9.46
C ASP A 293 -25.09 26.60 8.96
N PRO A 294 -25.13 26.13 7.70
CA PRO A 294 -24.11 25.26 7.14
C PRO A 294 -22.77 25.99 6.97
N ALA A 295 -21.72 25.46 7.61
CA ALA A 295 -20.35 25.99 7.54
C ALA A 295 -19.38 24.90 7.08
N PRO A 296 -19.19 24.68 5.75
CA PRO A 296 -18.35 23.61 5.23
C PRO A 296 -16.86 23.87 5.49
N LEU A 297 -16.13 22.80 5.79
CA LEU A 297 -14.66 22.79 5.86
C LEU A 297 -14.06 22.68 4.43
N PRO A 298 -12.80 23.09 4.24
CA PRO A 298 -12.09 22.88 2.98
C PRO A 298 -12.09 21.41 2.58
N LEU A 299 -12.33 21.13 1.31
CA LEU A 299 -12.32 19.77 0.77
C LEU A 299 -10.93 19.14 0.90
N ILE A 300 -10.89 17.85 1.18
CA ILE A 300 -9.65 17.08 1.10
C ILE A 300 -9.35 16.85 -0.38
N VAL A 301 -8.23 17.40 -0.85
CA VAL A 301 -7.69 17.11 -2.18
C VAL A 301 -6.94 15.78 -2.09
N ILE A 302 -7.35 14.82 -2.90
CA ILE A 302 -6.67 13.53 -3.03
C ILE A 302 -6.01 13.51 -4.39
N ASP A 303 -4.74 13.14 -4.44
CA ASP A 303 -4.01 13.02 -5.69
C ASP A 303 -4.68 12.01 -6.64
N GLU A 304 -4.62 12.30 -7.92
CA GLU A 304 -5.22 11.46 -8.94
C GLU A 304 -4.48 10.13 -9.12
N PRO A 305 -5.20 9.07 -9.54
CA PRO A 305 -4.56 7.79 -9.84
C PRO A 305 -3.58 7.93 -11.01
N THR A 306 -2.43 7.26 -10.90
CA THR A 306 -1.36 7.29 -11.91
C THR A 306 -1.23 5.99 -12.69
N ILE A 307 -1.74 4.88 -12.17
CA ILE A 307 -1.67 3.54 -12.75
C ILE A 307 -3.06 2.96 -12.90
N ALA A 308 -3.25 2.19 -13.97
CA ALA A 308 -4.48 1.44 -14.24
C ALA A 308 -4.15 -0.03 -14.53
N ILE A 309 -4.99 -0.95 -14.06
CA ILE A 309 -4.95 -2.37 -14.43
C ILE A 309 -6.32 -2.78 -14.94
N GLN A 310 -6.35 -3.56 -16.02
CA GLN A 310 -7.59 -4.15 -16.51
C GLN A 310 -7.91 -5.41 -15.70
N PHE A 311 -9.06 -5.41 -15.04
CA PHE A 311 -9.64 -6.58 -14.38
C PHE A 311 -10.72 -7.16 -15.29
N SER A 312 -10.63 -8.42 -15.61
CA SER A 312 -11.63 -9.11 -16.42
C SER A 312 -12.05 -10.43 -15.80
N VAL A 313 -13.19 -10.91 -16.22
CA VAL A 313 -13.64 -12.26 -15.87
C VAL A 313 -12.60 -13.29 -16.32
N ASN A 314 -12.34 -14.31 -15.48
CA ASN A 314 -11.50 -15.42 -15.88
C ASN A 314 -12.20 -16.27 -16.95
N ASN A 315 -11.66 -16.26 -18.17
CA ASN A 315 -12.14 -17.03 -19.30
C ASN A 315 -11.15 -18.12 -19.74
N SER A 316 -10.25 -18.54 -18.84
CA SER A 316 -9.31 -19.63 -19.09
C SER A 316 -10.01 -20.98 -19.17
N PRO A 317 -9.36 -22.04 -19.73
CA PRO A 317 -9.89 -23.40 -19.70
C PRO A 317 -10.11 -23.97 -18.29
N PHE A 318 -9.54 -23.34 -17.27
CA PHE A 318 -9.67 -23.73 -15.85
C PHE A 318 -10.60 -22.83 -15.04
N ALA A 319 -11.28 -21.89 -15.70
CA ALA A 319 -12.22 -20.98 -15.05
C ALA A 319 -13.33 -21.74 -14.29
N GLY A 320 -13.67 -21.29 -13.09
CA GLY A 320 -14.72 -21.87 -12.24
C GLY A 320 -14.33 -23.17 -11.52
N ARG A 321 -13.07 -23.60 -11.60
CA ARG A 321 -12.64 -24.82 -10.89
C ARG A 321 -12.29 -24.56 -9.44
N GLU A 322 -11.89 -23.35 -9.09
CA GLU A 322 -11.31 -23.02 -7.79
C GLU A 322 -12.07 -21.91 -7.04
N GLY A 323 -12.65 -20.94 -7.77
CA GLY A 323 -13.39 -19.82 -7.19
C GLY A 323 -14.88 -20.06 -7.09
N GLN A 324 -15.51 -19.35 -6.12
CA GLN A 324 -16.97 -19.34 -5.95
C GLN A 324 -17.63 -18.24 -6.79
N TYR A 325 -16.95 -17.12 -6.98
CA TYR A 325 -17.45 -15.94 -7.67
C TYR A 325 -16.68 -15.75 -8.97
N VAL A 326 -17.32 -16.09 -10.09
CA VAL A 326 -16.66 -16.18 -11.40
C VAL A 326 -17.33 -15.34 -12.49
N THR A 327 -18.38 -14.57 -12.15
CA THR A 327 -19.16 -13.81 -13.12
C THR A 327 -18.78 -12.33 -13.14
N SER A 328 -19.04 -11.64 -14.26
CA SER A 328 -18.84 -10.19 -14.34
C SER A 328 -19.69 -9.41 -13.34
N ARG A 329 -20.87 -9.92 -13.00
CA ARG A 329 -21.72 -9.35 -11.97
C ARG A 329 -21.02 -9.39 -10.59
N ASN A 330 -20.45 -10.54 -10.19
CA ASN A 330 -19.74 -10.65 -8.91
C ASN A 330 -18.53 -9.72 -8.88
N LEU A 331 -17.78 -9.62 -9.98
CA LEU A 331 -16.63 -8.74 -10.10
C LEU A 331 -17.06 -7.27 -9.97
N ARG A 332 -18.14 -6.84 -10.64
CA ARG A 332 -18.69 -5.49 -10.56
C ARG A 332 -19.16 -5.17 -9.15
N GLU A 333 -20.00 -6.01 -8.54
CA GLU A 333 -20.51 -5.82 -7.19
C GLU A 333 -19.37 -5.67 -6.16
N ARG A 334 -18.30 -6.46 -6.31
CA ARG A 334 -17.14 -6.35 -5.42
C ARG A 334 -16.36 -5.06 -5.63
N LEU A 335 -16.17 -4.62 -6.88
CA LEU A 335 -15.52 -3.35 -7.19
C LEU A 335 -16.36 -2.15 -6.71
N GLU A 336 -17.66 -2.20 -6.89
CA GLU A 336 -18.58 -1.18 -6.35
C GLU A 336 -18.51 -1.10 -4.82
N LYS A 337 -18.42 -2.24 -4.13
CA LYS A 337 -18.21 -2.29 -2.68
C LYS A 337 -16.88 -1.64 -2.28
N GLU A 338 -15.82 -1.88 -3.03
CA GLU A 338 -14.52 -1.22 -2.78
C GLU A 338 -14.61 0.30 -2.89
N LEU A 339 -15.31 0.81 -3.91
CA LEU A 339 -15.51 2.25 -4.11
C LEU A 339 -16.30 2.94 -2.99
N LEU A 340 -17.04 2.18 -2.16
CA LEU A 340 -17.74 2.75 -1.01
C LEU A 340 -16.78 3.20 0.10
N THR A 341 -15.64 2.55 0.22
CA THR A 341 -14.67 2.77 1.30
C THR A 341 -13.33 3.33 0.82
N ASN A 342 -12.95 3.04 -0.42
CA ASN A 342 -11.65 3.41 -0.98
C ASN A 342 -11.78 4.47 -2.08
N VAL A 343 -11.53 5.73 -1.73
CA VAL A 343 -11.62 6.86 -2.68
C VAL A 343 -10.37 7.06 -3.53
N SER A 344 -9.28 6.36 -3.22
CA SER A 344 -8.04 6.41 -3.99
C SER A 344 -8.09 5.52 -5.23
N ILE A 345 -9.13 4.70 -5.35
CA ILE A 345 -9.39 3.83 -6.50
C ILE A 345 -10.54 4.41 -7.33
N ARG A 346 -10.42 4.29 -8.64
CA ARG A 346 -11.52 4.57 -9.59
C ARG A 346 -11.73 3.34 -10.48
N VAL A 347 -12.96 3.13 -10.91
CA VAL A 347 -13.31 2.05 -11.84
C VAL A 347 -13.98 2.67 -13.05
N GLU A 348 -13.44 2.38 -14.23
CA GLU A 348 -13.97 2.84 -15.51
C GLU A 348 -14.45 1.63 -16.32
N ASP A 349 -15.59 1.80 -16.99
CA ASP A 349 -16.11 0.81 -17.95
C ASP A 349 -15.27 0.86 -19.24
N THR A 350 -14.89 -0.31 -19.76
CA THR A 350 -14.06 -0.42 -20.98
C THR A 350 -14.86 -0.58 -22.26
N GLY A 351 -16.20 -0.54 -22.19
CA GLY A 351 -17.10 -0.88 -23.30
C GLY A 351 -17.34 -2.39 -23.43
N SER A 352 -16.61 -3.24 -22.71
CA SER A 352 -16.86 -4.67 -22.56
C SER A 352 -17.53 -4.94 -21.22
N PRO A 353 -18.63 -5.70 -21.14
CA PRO A 353 -19.32 -5.99 -19.90
C PRO A 353 -18.50 -6.86 -18.93
N ASP A 354 -17.46 -7.52 -19.42
CA ASP A 354 -16.64 -8.48 -18.67
C ASP A 354 -15.28 -7.91 -18.27
N THR A 355 -15.01 -6.62 -18.58
CA THR A 355 -13.72 -5.99 -18.31
C THR A 355 -13.89 -4.61 -17.71
N PHE A 356 -13.19 -4.35 -16.63
CA PHE A 356 -13.17 -3.10 -15.90
C PHE A 356 -11.75 -2.54 -15.86
N LYS A 357 -11.60 -1.24 -16.07
CA LYS A 357 -10.33 -0.56 -15.88
C LYS A 357 -10.31 0.01 -14.47
N VAL A 358 -9.44 -0.55 -13.63
CA VAL A 358 -9.27 -0.15 -12.23
C VAL A 358 -8.04 0.72 -12.12
N LEU A 359 -8.23 1.95 -11.65
CA LEU A 359 -7.19 2.97 -11.52
C LEU A 359 -6.80 3.10 -10.05
N GLY A 360 -5.51 3.23 -9.77
CA GLY A 360 -4.94 3.41 -8.44
C GLY A 360 -3.68 4.26 -8.47
N ARG A 361 -3.11 4.52 -7.30
CA ARG A 361 -1.88 5.32 -7.18
C ARG A 361 -0.61 4.52 -7.47
N GLY A 362 -0.60 3.22 -7.17
CA GLY A 362 0.55 2.35 -7.34
C GLY A 362 0.17 0.91 -7.62
N GLU A 363 1.15 0.14 -8.08
CA GLU A 363 0.96 -1.28 -8.41
C GLU A 363 0.66 -2.13 -7.16
N LEU A 364 1.28 -1.80 -6.01
CA LEU A 364 1.05 -2.51 -4.75
C LEU A 364 -0.40 -2.35 -4.26
N GLN A 365 -0.99 -1.15 -4.39
CA GLN A 365 -2.38 -0.92 -4.02
C GLN A 365 -3.33 -1.82 -4.82
N LEU A 366 -3.14 -1.89 -6.14
CA LEU A 366 -3.98 -2.72 -7.02
C LEU A 366 -3.72 -4.22 -6.82
N ALA A 367 -2.47 -4.63 -6.56
CA ALA A 367 -2.13 -6.01 -6.24
C ALA A 367 -2.77 -6.46 -4.90
N ILE A 368 -2.80 -5.60 -3.89
CA ILE A 368 -3.50 -5.87 -2.63
C ILE A 368 -5.00 -6.03 -2.85
N LEU A 369 -5.62 -5.18 -3.66
CA LEU A 369 -7.04 -5.34 -4.00
C LEU A 369 -7.30 -6.69 -4.67
N ILE A 370 -6.49 -7.10 -5.65
CA ILE A 370 -6.60 -8.41 -6.30
C ILE A 370 -6.45 -9.54 -5.28
N GLU A 371 -5.48 -9.45 -4.36
CA GLU A 371 -5.26 -10.47 -3.34
C GLU A 371 -6.41 -10.57 -2.34
N MET A 372 -7.03 -9.44 -1.94
CA MET A 372 -8.25 -9.45 -1.13
C MET A 372 -9.39 -10.15 -1.85
N MET A 373 -9.64 -9.79 -3.12
CA MET A 373 -10.68 -10.42 -3.94
C MET A 373 -10.44 -11.93 -4.09
N ARG A 374 -9.21 -12.34 -4.28
CA ARG A 374 -8.79 -13.75 -4.36
C ARG A 374 -9.14 -14.50 -3.06
N ARG A 375 -8.85 -13.94 -1.89
CA ARG A 375 -9.15 -14.54 -0.58
C ARG A 375 -10.65 -14.57 -0.28
N GLU A 376 -11.41 -13.65 -0.82
CA GLU A 376 -12.87 -13.66 -0.76
C GLU A 376 -13.51 -14.72 -1.68
N GLY A 377 -12.71 -15.44 -2.47
CA GLY A 377 -13.17 -16.51 -3.34
C GLY A 377 -13.49 -16.10 -4.78
N LEU A 378 -13.10 -14.90 -5.22
CA LEU A 378 -13.25 -14.47 -6.61
C LEU A 378 -12.17 -15.07 -7.51
N GLU A 379 -12.56 -15.37 -8.76
CA GLU A 379 -11.64 -15.59 -9.86
C GLU A 379 -11.69 -14.41 -10.81
N LEU A 380 -10.51 -13.92 -11.22
CA LEU A 380 -10.38 -12.86 -12.21
C LEU A 380 -9.12 -13.03 -13.05
N SER A 381 -9.05 -12.30 -14.16
CA SER A 381 -7.82 -12.13 -14.92
C SER A 381 -7.36 -10.68 -14.81
N ALA A 382 -6.11 -10.46 -14.42
CA ALA A 382 -5.49 -9.15 -14.35
C ALA A 382 -4.58 -8.90 -15.56
N GLY A 383 -4.76 -7.76 -16.21
CA GLY A 383 -3.89 -7.28 -17.28
C GLY A 383 -2.62 -6.63 -16.72
N ARG A 384 -1.76 -6.21 -17.63
CA ARG A 384 -0.55 -5.47 -17.30
C ARG A 384 -0.88 -4.07 -16.76
N PRO A 385 -0.13 -3.54 -15.81
CA PRO A 385 -0.24 -2.15 -15.38
C PRO A 385 0.07 -1.17 -16.52
N GLU A 386 -0.80 -0.18 -16.70
CA GLU A 386 -0.66 0.91 -17.67
C GLU A 386 -0.66 2.25 -16.93
N ILE A 387 0.11 3.21 -17.41
CA ILE A 387 0.07 4.56 -16.84
C ILE A 387 -1.16 5.33 -17.33
N VAL A 388 -1.67 6.21 -16.47
CA VAL A 388 -2.72 7.16 -16.81
C VAL A 388 -2.08 8.41 -17.40
N THR A 389 -2.21 8.59 -18.72
CA THR A 389 -1.67 9.79 -19.40
C THR A 389 -2.73 10.88 -19.51
N LYS A 390 -2.31 12.13 -19.56
CA LYS A 390 -3.15 13.30 -19.79
C LYS A 390 -2.74 14.03 -21.07
N THR A 391 -3.66 14.75 -21.69
CA THR A 391 -3.34 15.68 -22.78
C THR A 391 -3.49 17.09 -22.25
N VAL A 392 -2.40 17.84 -22.23
CA VAL A 392 -2.36 19.27 -21.83
C VAL A 392 -1.86 20.06 -23.01
N ASP A 393 -2.61 21.04 -23.47
CA ASP A 393 -2.28 21.89 -24.62
C ASP A 393 -1.85 21.11 -25.88
N GLY A 394 -2.54 19.98 -26.14
CA GLY A 394 -2.25 19.10 -27.27
C GLY A 394 -1.02 18.20 -27.11
N THR A 395 -0.28 18.32 -26.00
CA THR A 395 0.88 17.48 -25.69
C THR A 395 0.47 16.34 -24.77
N ARG A 396 0.84 15.09 -25.14
CA ARG A 396 0.65 13.92 -24.27
C ARG A 396 1.62 14.00 -23.10
N MET A 397 1.09 14.01 -21.90
CA MET A 397 1.84 14.05 -20.65
C MET A 397 1.73 12.70 -19.93
N GLU A 398 2.82 12.28 -19.31
CA GLU A 398 2.88 11.08 -18.48
C GLU A 398 3.25 11.43 -17.04
N PRO A 399 2.77 10.66 -16.04
CA PRO A 399 3.12 10.87 -14.65
C PRO A 399 4.61 10.60 -14.44
N VAL A 400 5.24 11.42 -13.61
CA VAL A 400 6.64 11.33 -13.22
C VAL A 400 6.74 11.18 -11.70
N GLU A 401 7.75 10.45 -11.26
CA GLU A 401 7.99 10.20 -9.84
C GLU A 401 9.40 10.62 -9.44
N HIS A 402 9.50 11.16 -8.25
CA HIS A 402 10.76 11.35 -7.55
C HIS A 402 11.12 10.05 -6.84
N LEU A 403 12.13 9.36 -7.35
CA LEU A 403 12.58 8.08 -6.85
C LEU A 403 13.82 8.26 -5.97
N THR A 404 13.70 7.93 -4.69
CA THR A 404 14.80 7.91 -3.73
C THR A 404 15.25 6.46 -3.51
N ILE A 405 16.53 6.21 -3.68
CA ILE A 405 17.16 4.91 -3.51
C ILE A 405 18.28 5.04 -2.48
N ASP A 406 18.27 4.12 -1.52
CA ASP A 406 19.36 3.93 -0.56
C ASP A 406 19.94 2.53 -0.73
N VAL A 407 21.23 2.43 -1.06
CA VAL A 407 21.86 1.18 -1.46
C VAL A 407 23.32 1.12 -0.99
N PRO A 408 23.87 -0.08 -0.67
CA PRO A 408 25.30 -0.22 -0.43
C PRO A 408 26.13 0.26 -1.63
N GLU A 409 27.25 0.94 -1.37
CA GLU A 409 28.09 1.59 -2.39
C GLU A 409 28.49 0.65 -3.55
N ALA A 410 28.68 -0.65 -3.27
CA ALA A 410 29.01 -1.66 -4.28
C ALA A 410 27.95 -1.81 -5.40
N TYR A 411 26.70 -1.43 -5.15
CA TYR A 411 25.60 -1.58 -6.11
C TYR A 411 25.20 -0.27 -6.82
N THR A 412 25.91 0.83 -6.57
CA THR A 412 25.62 2.15 -7.18
C THR A 412 25.61 2.08 -8.71
N GLY A 413 26.60 1.38 -9.30
CA GLY A 413 26.69 1.18 -10.75
C GLY A 413 25.50 0.41 -11.32
N THR A 414 25.05 -0.63 -10.62
CA THR A 414 23.87 -1.43 -11.01
C THR A 414 22.60 -0.58 -11.06
N VAL A 415 22.40 0.29 -10.07
CA VAL A 415 21.23 1.20 -10.02
C VAL A 415 21.22 2.13 -11.23
N ILE A 416 22.36 2.76 -11.55
CA ILE A 416 22.47 3.70 -12.69
C ILE A 416 22.24 2.95 -14.01
N GLU A 417 22.81 1.76 -14.18
CA GLU A 417 22.65 0.92 -15.37
C GLU A 417 21.19 0.55 -15.63
N LYS A 418 20.44 0.21 -14.58
CA LYS A 418 19.03 -0.19 -14.70
C LYS A 418 18.07 0.97 -14.90
N LEU A 419 18.38 2.16 -14.37
CA LEU A 419 17.53 3.34 -14.51
C LEU A 419 17.71 4.08 -15.83
N GLY A 420 18.88 4.01 -16.46
CA GLY A 420 19.13 4.67 -17.74
C GLY A 420 18.13 4.28 -18.85
N PRO A 421 17.95 2.99 -19.18
CA PRO A 421 16.96 2.52 -20.17
C PRO A 421 15.51 2.87 -19.79
N ARG A 422 15.24 3.05 -18.49
CA ARG A 422 13.94 3.41 -17.93
C ARG A 422 13.67 4.91 -17.88
N LYS A 423 14.53 5.72 -18.52
CA LYS A 423 14.46 7.18 -18.59
C LYS A 423 14.58 7.86 -17.21
N GLY A 424 15.31 7.24 -16.30
CA GLY A 424 15.61 7.84 -15.00
C GLY A 424 16.72 8.89 -15.14
N GLU A 425 16.41 10.12 -14.72
CA GLU A 425 17.36 11.25 -14.65
C GLU A 425 17.82 11.40 -13.20
N MET A 426 19.12 11.20 -12.93
CA MET A 426 19.68 11.38 -11.60
C MET A 426 19.73 12.86 -11.23
N THR A 427 19.09 13.22 -10.12
CA THR A 427 19.03 14.60 -9.62
C THR A 427 20.02 14.84 -8.50
N LYS A 428 20.24 13.87 -7.64
CA LYS A 428 21.15 13.99 -6.47
C LYS A 428 21.81 12.66 -6.15
N MET A 429 23.04 12.72 -5.65
CA MET A 429 23.76 11.57 -5.10
C MET A 429 24.51 12.00 -3.85
N HIS A 430 24.31 11.29 -2.75
CA HIS A 430 24.95 11.57 -1.48
C HIS A 430 25.54 10.30 -0.87
N ASN A 431 26.83 10.32 -0.56
CA ASN A 431 27.51 9.24 0.15
C ASN A 431 27.62 9.62 1.63
N HIS A 432 26.92 8.89 2.50
CA HIS A 432 26.90 9.16 3.94
C HIS A 432 28.20 8.73 4.69
N GLY A 433 29.16 8.09 3.98
CA GLY A 433 30.37 7.56 4.62
C GLY A 433 30.15 6.29 5.47
N SER A 434 28.90 5.83 5.57
CA SER A 434 28.50 4.60 6.28
C SER A 434 28.58 3.33 5.40
N GLY A 435 29.14 3.43 4.18
CA GLY A 435 29.14 2.37 3.18
C GLY A 435 27.83 2.26 2.39
N ARG A 436 26.90 3.20 2.58
CA ARG A 436 25.65 3.34 1.82
C ARG A 436 25.61 4.67 1.07
N VAL A 437 24.97 4.64 -0.08
CA VAL A 437 24.79 5.81 -0.96
C VAL A 437 23.31 6.05 -1.19
N ARG A 438 22.89 7.28 -0.98
CA ARG A 438 21.55 7.76 -1.34
C ARG A 438 21.61 8.40 -2.71
N MET A 439 20.70 7.98 -3.58
CA MET A 439 20.53 8.51 -4.92
C MET A 439 19.09 8.94 -5.15
N GLU A 440 18.90 10.06 -5.79
CA GLU A 440 17.60 10.59 -6.16
C GLU A 440 17.51 10.69 -7.68
N PHE A 441 16.37 10.25 -8.21
CA PHE A 441 16.11 10.26 -9.64
C PHE A 441 14.72 10.81 -9.91
N ARG A 442 14.55 11.40 -11.07
CA ARG A 442 13.26 11.72 -11.65
C ARG A 442 12.97 10.70 -12.74
N VAL A 443 11.90 9.92 -12.60
CA VAL A 443 11.62 8.75 -13.44
C VAL A 443 10.16 8.76 -13.89
N PRO A 444 9.82 8.53 -15.16
CA PRO A 444 8.43 8.29 -15.56
C PRO A 444 7.84 7.10 -14.78
N SER A 445 6.59 7.20 -14.29
CA SER A 445 5.98 6.14 -13.46
C SER A 445 6.03 4.76 -14.12
N ARG A 446 5.90 4.68 -15.46
CA ARG A 446 6.06 3.40 -16.19
C ARG A 446 7.48 2.84 -16.13
N GLY A 447 8.49 3.66 -15.86
CA GLY A 447 9.88 3.21 -15.65
C GLY A 447 10.11 2.54 -14.31
N ILE A 448 9.21 2.75 -13.35
CA ILE A 448 9.29 2.17 -12.00
C ILE A 448 8.61 0.79 -11.95
N ILE A 449 7.63 0.53 -12.84
CA ILE A 449 6.94 -0.77 -12.89
C ILE A 449 7.97 -1.91 -13.01
N GLY A 450 7.94 -2.85 -12.06
CA GLY A 450 8.85 -4.00 -11.97
C GLY A 450 10.28 -3.67 -11.55
N LEU A 451 10.64 -2.39 -11.37
CA LEU A 451 11.98 -1.98 -10.96
C LEU A 451 12.34 -2.51 -9.56
N ARG A 452 11.38 -2.47 -8.64
CA ARG A 452 11.61 -2.89 -7.25
C ARG A 452 12.02 -4.35 -7.14
N SER A 453 11.30 -5.25 -7.80
CA SER A 453 11.59 -6.68 -7.81
C SER A 453 12.94 -6.99 -8.46
N GLU A 454 13.25 -6.31 -9.56
CA GLU A 454 14.55 -6.41 -10.24
C GLU A 454 15.69 -5.96 -9.32
N MET A 455 15.55 -4.77 -8.72
CA MET A 455 16.57 -4.19 -7.83
C MET A 455 16.80 -5.01 -6.56
N LEU A 456 15.73 -5.52 -5.92
CA LEU A 456 15.86 -6.41 -4.76
C LEU A 456 16.65 -7.67 -5.10
N SER A 457 16.45 -8.23 -6.29
CA SER A 457 17.20 -9.41 -6.75
C SER A 457 18.67 -9.09 -7.00
N GLU A 458 18.98 -8.01 -7.70
CA GLU A 458 20.33 -7.57 -8.04
C GLU A 458 21.15 -7.16 -6.81
N THR A 459 20.51 -6.55 -5.82
CA THR A 459 21.18 -6.07 -4.60
C THR A 459 21.05 -7.04 -3.43
N ARG A 460 20.59 -8.26 -3.67
CA ARG A 460 20.37 -9.29 -2.63
C ARG A 460 19.50 -8.82 -1.46
N GLY A 461 18.47 -8.04 -1.78
CA GLY A 461 17.52 -7.51 -0.80
C GLY A 461 18.01 -6.32 0.02
N THR A 462 19.19 -5.77 -0.25
CA THR A 462 19.78 -4.68 0.58
C THR A 462 19.36 -3.27 0.16
N ILE A 463 18.68 -3.12 -0.97
CA ILE A 463 18.20 -1.83 -1.46
C ILE A 463 16.95 -1.39 -0.72
N VAL A 464 16.86 -0.10 -0.44
CA VAL A 464 15.62 0.56 -0.01
C VAL A 464 15.22 1.57 -1.07
N MET A 465 13.97 1.51 -1.53
CA MET A 465 13.45 2.37 -2.59
C MET A 465 12.14 2.99 -2.15
N ASN A 466 11.96 4.26 -2.51
CA ASN A 466 10.68 4.95 -2.39
C ASN A 466 10.47 5.85 -3.60
N ALA A 467 9.28 5.79 -4.18
CA ALA A 467 8.89 6.61 -5.31
C ALA A 467 7.69 7.47 -4.91
N LEU A 468 7.74 8.75 -5.26
CA LEU A 468 6.73 9.74 -4.94
C LEU A 468 6.28 10.44 -6.22
N PHE A 469 4.97 10.60 -6.38
CA PHE A 469 4.44 11.34 -7.50
C PHE A 469 4.95 12.79 -7.50
N ASP A 470 5.57 13.21 -8.61
CA ASP A 470 6.19 14.54 -8.81
C ASP A 470 5.57 15.27 -10.01
N GLY A 471 4.28 15.04 -10.24
CA GLY A 471 3.55 15.71 -11.30
C GLY A 471 3.57 14.99 -12.64
N TYR A 472 3.53 15.76 -13.73
CA TYR A 472 3.47 15.26 -15.10
C TYR A 472 4.59 15.85 -15.95
N MET A 473 5.10 15.05 -16.89
CA MET A 473 6.11 15.45 -17.87
C MET A 473 5.66 15.05 -19.28
N PRO A 474 6.20 15.68 -20.34
CA PRO A 474 5.98 15.24 -21.71
C PRO A 474 6.39 13.78 -21.90
N TYR A 475 5.61 13.01 -22.65
CA TYR A 475 5.87 11.59 -22.89
C TYR A 475 7.25 11.35 -23.51
N GLN A 476 8.10 10.57 -22.82
CA GLN A 476 9.53 10.35 -23.14
C GLN A 476 9.79 9.24 -24.19
N GLY A 477 8.78 8.85 -24.97
CA GLY A 477 8.91 7.75 -25.92
C GLY A 477 8.81 6.36 -25.26
N GLU A 478 9.06 5.30 -25.99
CA GLU A 478 8.90 3.93 -25.48
C GLU A 478 10.00 3.51 -24.49
N ILE A 479 9.62 2.69 -23.51
CA ILE A 479 10.51 2.02 -22.56
C ILE A 479 10.34 0.51 -22.75
N THR A 480 11.43 -0.18 -23.04
CA THR A 480 11.43 -1.65 -23.09
C THR A 480 11.43 -2.20 -21.68
N GLN A 481 10.33 -2.83 -21.25
CA GLN A 481 10.19 -3.30 -19.87
C GLN A 481 10.66 -4.73 -19.68
N ARG A 482 10.33 -5.66 -20.60
CA ARG A 482 10.79 -7.05 -20.54
C ARG A 482 11.63 -7.38 -21.77
N PRO A 483 12.95 -7.56 -21.61
CA PRO A 483 13.84 -7.91 -22.72
C PRO A 483 13.74 -9.39 -23.12
N THR A 484 13.10 -10.23 -22.30
CA THR A 484 12.98 -11.69 -22.49
C THR A 484 11.59 -12.09 -23.01
N GLY A 485 11.50 -13.23 -23.69
CA GLY A 485 10.24 -13.83 -24.11
C GLY A 485 9.63 -14.74 -23.05
N ALA A 486 8.56 -15.43 -23.41
CA ALA A 486 7.88 -16.43 -22.60
C ALA A 486 8.04 -17.84 -23.19
N LEU A 487 8.12 -18.85 -22.33
CA LEU A 487 7.91 -20.26 -22.67
C LEU A 487 6.41 -20.55 -22.51
N ILE A 488 5.76 -20.98 -23.58
CA ILE A 488 4.30 -21.11 -23.63
C ILE A 488 3.92 -22.56 -23.91
N ALA A 489 3.01 -23.13 -23.11
CA ALA A 489 2.51 -24.48 -23.36
C ALA A 489 1.71 -24.55 -24.69
N ASP A 490 2.04 -25.51 -25.53
CA ASP A 490 1.42 -25.73 -26.85
C ASP A 490 0.13 -26.56 -26.80
N ARG A 491 -0.16 -27.17 -25.63
CA ARG A 491 -1.33 -28.05 -25.42
C ARG A 491 -1.66 -28.25 -23.95
N GLN A 492 -2.85 -28.80 -23.72
CA GLN A 492 -3.29 -29.21 -22.40
C GLN A 492 -2.66 -30.54 -21.96
N GLY A 493 -2.39 -30.71 -20.67
CA GLY A 493 -1.96 -31.96 -20.04
C GLY A 493 -1.16 -31.73 -18.77
N LEU A 494 -0.59 -32.80 -18.22
CA LEU A 494 0.29 -32.75 -17.05
C LEU A 494 1.75 -32.58 -17.50
N THR A 495 2.44 -31.65 -16.88
CA THR A 495 3.88 -31.43 -17.13
C THR A 495 4.69 -32.66 -16.69
N THR A 496 5.69 -33.03 -17.51
CA THR A 496 6.55 -34.18 -17.20
C THR A 496 7.97 -33.76 -16.87
N THR A 497 8.64 -34.49 -15.98
CA THR A 497 10.04 -34.26 -15.63
C THR A 497 10.94 -34.31 -16.88
N TYR A 498 10.62 -35.22 -17.82
CA TYR A 498 11.37 -35.38 -19.05
C TYR A 498 11.35 -34.13 -19.95
N SER A 499 10.15 -33.55 -20.17
CA SER A 499 10.03 -32.36 -21.01
C SER A 499 10.60 -31.12 -20.32
N LEU A 500 10.37 -30.95 -19.02
CA LEU A 500 10.88 -29.82 -18.27
C LEU A 500 12.44 -29.80 -18.22
N ASN A 501 13.06 -30.97 -18.11
CA ASN A 501 14.52 -31.07 -18.12
C ASN A 501 15.16 -30.50 -19.40
N GLY A 502 14.56 -30.78 -20.56
CA GLY A 502 15.02 -30.20 -21.82
C GLY A 502 14.72 -28.71 -22.00
N LEU A 503 13.87 -28.15 -21.19
CA LEU A 503 13.50 -26.73 -21.24
C LEU A 503 14.30 -25.85 -20.30
N GLN A 504 14.94 -26.41 -19.26
CA GLN A 504 15.77 -25.65 -18.33
C GLN A 504 16.96 -24.94 -19.01
N GLU A 505 17.46 -25.48 -20.11
CA GLU A 505 18.53 -24.86 -20.92
C GLU A 505 18.01 -23.64 -21.73
N ARG A 506 16.69 -23.50 -21.86
CA ARG A 506 16.07 -22.43 -22.67
C ARG A 506 15.56 -21.27 -21.83
N GLY A 507 15.47 -21.43 -20.52
CA GLY A 507 14.96 -20.38 -19.65
C GLY A 507 14.64 -20.86 -18.25
N ILE A 508 13.98 -20.00 -17.48
CA ILE A 508 13.59 -20.22 -16.09
C ILE A 508 12.15 -20.71 -16.05
N LEU A 509 11.92 -21.88 -15.43
CA LEU A 509 10.58 -22.47 -15.34
C LEU A 509 9.79 -21.90 -14.15
N PHE A 510 8.49 -21.67 -14.33
CA PHE A 510 7.53 -21.26 -13.31
C PHE A 510 6.69 -22.42 -12.76
N VAL A 511 6.66 -23.55 -13.49
CA VAL A 511 5.87 -24.73 -13.14
C VAL A 511 6.76 -25.96 -12.97
N GLY A 512 6.47 -26.77 -11.98
CA GLY A 512 7.13 -28.05 -11.72
C GLY A 512 6.50 -29.21 -12.50
N ALA A 513 7.02 -30.42 -12.27
CA ALA A 513 6.43 -31.64 -12.83
C ALA A 513 5.10 -32.00 -12.16
N GLY A 514 4.16 -32.58 -12.93
CA GLY A 514 2.85 -32.98 -12.44
C GLY A 514 1.84 -31.84 -12.30
N VAL A 515 2.15 -30.67 -12.82
CA VAL A 515 1.22 -29.51 -12.86
C VAL A 515 0.37 -29.58 -14.12
N GLU A 516 -0.94 -29.40 -13.97
CA GLU A 516 -1.86 -29.31 -15.11
C GLU A 516 -1.69 -27.97 -15.82
N VAL A 517 -1.52 -28.00 -17.14
CA VAL A 517 -1.37 -26.83 -18.01
C VAL A 517 -2.35 -26.88 -19.18
N TYR A 518 -2.57 -25.76 -19.83
CA TYR A 518 -3.39 -25.64 -21.03
C TYR A 518 -2.66 -24.87 -22.15
N GLU A 519 -3.12 -25.00 -23.39
CA GLU A 519 -2.57 -24.25 -24.51
C GLU A 519 -2.63 -22.74 -24.27
N GLY A 520 -1.49 -22.06 -24.42
CA GLY A 520 -1.39 -20.62 -24.17
C GLY A 520 -1.00 -20.23 -22.73
N MET A 521 -0.87 -21.19 -21.81
CA MET A 521 -0.34 -20.94 -20.48
C MET A 521 1.16 -20.66 -20.54
N VAL A 522 1.62 -19.60 -19.89
CA VAL A 522 3.05 -19.28 -19.76
C VAL A 522 3.63 -20.13 -18.64
N VAL A 523 4.60 -20.94 -18.97
CA VAL A 523 5.22 -21.93 -18.06
C VAL A 523 6.64 -21.58 -17.65
N GLY A 524 7.19 -20.50 -18.19
CA GLY A 524 8.52 -20.02 -17.87
C GLY A 524 8.91 -18.76 -18.64
N GLU A 525 10.03 -18.19 -18.25
CA GLU A 525 10.71 -17.08 -18.91
C GLU A 525 11.72 -17.64 -19.92
N HIS A 526 11.66 -17.19 -21.17
CA HIS A 526 12.61 -17.59 -22.19
C HIS A 526 13.88 -16.74 -22.10
N SER A 527 15.05 -17.33 -22.24
CA SER A 527 16.33 -16.61 -22.20
C SER A 527 16.60 -15.69 -23.40
N ARG A 528 15.77 -15.76 -24.44
CA ARG A 528 15.81 -14.88 -25.61
C ARG A 528 14.63 -13.92 -25.63
N ASP A 529 14.69 -12.93 -26.51
CA ASP A 529 13.69 -11.86 -26.65
C ASP A 529 12.37 -12.28 -27.36
N ASN A 530 12.24 -13.54 -27.75
CA ASN A 530 11.05 -14.06 -28.43
C ASN A 530 10.32 -15.11 -27.59
N ASP A 531 9.01 -15.14 -27.76
CA ASP A 531 8.17 -16.21 -27.21
C ASP A 531 8.44 -17.54 -27.90
N LEU A 532 8.36 -18.63 -27.15
CA LEU A 532 8.58 -19.97 -27.62
C LEU A 532 7.47 -20.90 -27.15
N ASP A 533 6.69 -21.43 -28.09
CA ASP A 533 5.72 -22.49 -27.80
C ASP A 533 6.43 -23.82 -27.58
N VAL A 534 6.15 -24.48 -26.46
CA VAL A 534 6.87 -25.66 -25.98
C VAL A 534 5.91 -26.77 -25.56
N ASN A 535 6.29 -28.01 -25.85
CA ASN A 535 5.56 -29.18 -25.37
C ASN A 535 6.08 -29.61 -23.98
N VAL A 536 5.37 -29.22 -22.94
CA VAL A 536 5.72 -29.53 -21.55
C VAL A 536 5.09 -30.82 -21.02
N VAL A 537 4.23 -31.46 -21.84
CA VAL A 537 3.50 -32.69 -21.47
C VAL A 537 4.08 -33.93 -22.12
N ARG A 538 5.17 -33.78 -22.86
CA ARG A 538 5.80 -34.87 -23.57
C ARG A 538 6.40 -35.90 -22.61
N GLU A 539 5.94 -37.15 -22.73
CA GLU A 539 6.50 -38.28 -22.00
C GLU A 539 7.72 -38.87 -22.73
N LYS A 540 8.59 -39.50 -21.95
CA LYS A 540 9.70 -40.25 -22.47
C LYS A 540 9.15 -41.53 -23.15
N LYS A 541 9.33 -41.66 -24.47
CA LYS A 541 8.95 -42.90 -25.13
C LYS A 541 9.88 -44.02 -24.65
N MET A 542 9.32 -45.04 -24.01
CA MET A 542 10.05 -46.26 -23.70
C MET A 542 10.31 -47.04 -25.02
N THR A 543 11.56 -47.29 -25.31
CA THR A 543 11.94 -48.20 -26.43
C THR A 543 12.49 -49.48 -25.79
N ASN A 544 12.14 -50.64 -26.34
CA ASN A 544 12.52 -51.99 -25.85
C ASN A 544 14.04 -52.25 -25.79
N MET A 545 14.88 -51.29 -26.17
CA MET A 545 16.35 -51.42 -26.22
C MET A 545 17.09 -50.77 -25.05
N ARG A 546 16.42 -50.19 -24.06
CA ARG A 546 17.13 -49.59 -22.91
C ARG A 546 16.89 -50.44 -21.66
N ALA A 547 18.02 -50.88 -21.04
CA ALA A 547 17.97 -51.53 -19.74
C ALA A 547 17.45 -50.55 -18.69
N SER A 548 16.56 -51.01 -17.79
CA SER A 548 15.94 -50.20 -16.72
C SER A 548 16.97 -49.64 -15.70
N SER A 549 18.22 -50.10 -15.74
CA SER A 549 19.33 -49.65 -14.88
C SER A 549 20.12 -48.45 -15.40
N ALA A 550 19.81 -47.91 -16.59
CA ALA A 550 20.58 -46.83 -17.21
C ALA A 550 19.87 -45.47 -17.17
N ASP A 551 18.76 -45.33 -16.45
CA ASP A 551 18.08 -44.04 -16.29
C ASP A 551 18.71 -43.27 -15.10
N GLU A 552 19.58 -42.32 -15.44
CA GLU A 552 20.01 -41.28 -14.46
C GLU A 552 18.76 -40.54 -13.94
N ALA A 553 18.70 -40.39 -12.61
CA ALA A 553 17.62 -39.62 -11.99
C ALA A 553 17.70 -38.16 -12.49
N ILE A 554 16.69 -37.73 -13.24
CA ILE A 554 16.58 -36.35 -13.73
C ILE A 554 16.37 -35.45 -12.50
N ARG A 555 17.33 -34.55 -12.24
CA ARG A 555 17.19 -33.50 -11.24
C ARG A 555 16.75 -32.20 -11.93
N LEU A 556 15.56 -31.73 -11.61
CA LEU A 556 15.10 -30.42 -12.04
C LEU A 556 15.66 -29.33 -11.10
N VAL A 557 16.07 -28.21 -11.70
CA VAL A 557 16.33 -26.99 -10.94
C VAL A 557 15.02 -26.53 -10.28
N PRO A 558 15.03 -26.03 -9.03
CA PRO A 558 13.85 -25.47 -8.41
C PRO A 558 13.18 -24.43 -9.30
N VAL A 559 11.87 -24.50 -9.43
CA VAL A 559 11.09 -23.53 -10.22
C VAL A 559 11.04 -22.17 -9.52
N LYS A 560 10.97 -21.09 -10.29
CA LYS A 560 10.72 -19.75 -9.78
C LYS A 560 9.21 -19.57 -9.60
N ALA A 561 8.70 -19.81 -8.38
CA ALA A 561 7.32 -19.50 -8.07
C ALA A 561 7.16 -17.96 -8.01
N LEU A 562 6.28 -17.42 -8.85
CA LEU A 562 5.98 -15.98 -8.86
C LEU A 562 4.85 -15.69 -7.86
N ASN A 563 5.03 -14.65 -7.05
CA ASN A 563 3.93 -14.06 -6.30
C ASN A 563 3.08 -13.17 -7.23
N LEU A 564 1.98 -12.62 -6.72
CA LEU A 564 1.05 -11.84 -7.53
C LEU A 564 1.70 -10.58 -8.14
N GLU A 565 2.49 -9.84 -7.37
CA GLU A 565 3.19 -8.66 -7.84
C GLU A 565 4.17 -9.02 -8.96
N GLN A 566 5.02 -10.01 -8.72
CA GLN A 566 5.97 -10.49 -9.72
C GLN A 566 5.30 -11.01 -10.99
N ALA A 567 4.12 -11.63 -10.85
CA ALA A 567 3.33 -12.09 -12.00
C ALA A 567 2.78 -10.91 -12.82
N ILE A 568 2.25 -9.88 -12.15
CA ILE A 568 1.72 -8.66 -12.79
C ILE A 568 2.84 -7.86 -13.47
N GLU A 569 4.01 -7.75 -12.82
CA GLU A 569 5.19 -7.09 -13.36
C GLU A 569 5.78 -7.82 -14.58
N PHE A 570 5.73 -9.16 -14.57
CA PHE A 570 6.33 -10.01 -15.61
C PHE A 570 5.56 -9.96 -16.92
N ILE A 571 4.22 -9.91 -16.89
CA ILE A 571 3.39 -10.07 -18.10
C ILE A 571 3.62 -8.97 -19.14
N ALA A 572 3.60 -9.36 -20.42
CA ALA A 572 3.61 -8.46 -21.56
C ALA A 572 2.18 -7.97 -21.89
N GLU A 573 2.05 -7.04 -22.85
CA GLU A 573 0.76 -6.47 -23.26
C GLU A 573 -0.24 -7.52 -23.77
N ASP A 574 0.24 -8.60 -24.39
CA ASP A 574 -0.54 -9.72 -24.91
C ASP A 574 -0.75 -10.86 -23.92
N GLU A 575 -0.39 -10.63 -22.64
CA GLU A 575 -0.50 -11.59 -21.55
C GLU A 575 -1.45 -11.12 -20.46
N MET A 576 -1.85 -12.03 -19.60
CA MET A 576 -2.68 -11.80 -18.42
C MET A 576 -2.27 -12.74 -17.29
N VAL A 577 -2.52 -12.32 -16.06
CA VAL A 577 -2.45 -13.18 -14.88
C VAL A 577 -3.85 -13.71 -14.59
N GLU A 578 -4.02 -15.01 -14.61
CA GLU A 578 -5.20 -15.70 -14.09
C GLU A 578 -5.04 -15.83 -12.57
N VAL A 579 -5.94 -15.20 -11.84
CA VAL A 579 -5.95 -15.17 -10.37
C VAL A 579 -7.14 -15.98 -9.88
N THR A 580 -6.85 -17.01 -9.08
CA THR A 580 -7.86 -17.85 -8.44
C THR A 580 -7.55 -17.99 -6.95
N PRO A 581 -8.48 -18.42 -6.10
CA PRO A 581 -8.24 -18.62 -4.67
C PRO A 581 -7.01 -19.50 -4.35
N LYS A 582 -6.71 -20.45 -5.22
CA LYS A 582 -5.63 -21.44 -4.98
C LYS A 582 -4.39 -21.25 -5.85
N SER A 583 -4.53 -20.61 -7.03
CA SER A 583 -3.49 -20.60 -8.05
C SER A 583 -3.31 -19.23 -8.69
N LEU A 584 -2.07 -18.95 -9.08
CA LEU A 584 -1.71 -17.85 -9.98
C LEU A 584 -1.12 -18.47 -11.26
N ARG A 585 -1.68 -18.16 -12.41
CA ARG A 585 -1.23 -18.67 -13.70
C ARG A 585 -1.07 -17.53 -14.69
N LEU A 586 0.04 -17.51 -15.41
CA LEU A 586 0.23 -16.55 -16.48
C LEU A 586 -0.23 -17.17 -17.79
N ARG A 587 -0.87 -16.39 -18.64
CA ARG A 587 -1.34 -16.86 -19.92
C ARG A 587 -1.33 -15.79 -21.00
N LYS A 588 -1.34 -16.21 -22.25
CA LYS A 588 -1.61 -15.31 -23.38
C LYS A 588 -3.09 -14.90 -23.40
N LYS A 589 -3.39 -13.67 -23.85
CA LYS A 589 -4.77 -13.22 -24.13
C LYS A 589 -5.41 -14.11 -25.21
N VAL A 590 -4.67 -14.40 -26.29
CA VAL A 590 -5.04 -15.33 -27.33
C VAL A 590 -4.36 -16.67 -27.05
N LEU A 591 -5.12 -17.65 -26.57
CA LEU A 591 -4.56 -18.95 -26.15
C LEU A 591 -3.99 -19.76 -27.31
N GLN A 592 -4.73 -19.83 -28.43
CA GLN A 592 -4.38 -20.64 -29.60
C GLN A 592 -3.17 -20.06 -30.32
N GLN A 593 -2.11 -20.86 -30.48
CA GLN A 593 -0.87 -20.47 -31.14
C GLN A 593 -1.09 -19.90 -32.55
N ASN A 594 -1.93 -20.54 -33.34
CA ASN A 594 -2.20 -20.16 -34.75
C ASN A 594 -2.99 -18.86 -34.91
N ARG A 595 -3.61 -18.34 -33.84
CA ARG A 595 -4.37 -17.10 -33.83
C ARG A 595 -3.60 -15.92 -33.21
N ARG A 596 -2.43 -16.17 -32.65
CA ARG A 596 -1.58 -15.09 -32.09
C ARG A 596 -0.96 -14.28 -33.23
N PRO A 597 -0.93 -12.94 -33.13
CA PRO A 597 -0.26 -12.08 -34.10
C PRO A 597 1.23 -12.41 -34.15
N LYS A 598 1.77 -12.52 -35.37
CA LYS A 598 3.20 -12.79 -35.55
C LYS A 598 4.03 -11.55 -35.23
N ARG A 599 5.29 -11.74 -34.84
CA ARG A 599 6.19 -10.65 -34.41
C ARG A 599 6.27 -9.47 -35.40
N TRP A 600 6.24 -9.76 -36.71
CA TRP A 600 6.27 -8.75 -37.77
C TRP A 600 4.95 -7.94 -37.87
N GLU A 601 3.83 -8.49 -37.43
CA GLU A 601 2.54 -7.80 -37.35
C GLU A 601 2.44 -6.87 -36.17
N LYS A 602 3.16 -7.16 -35.04
CA LYS A 602 3.19 -6.32 -33.82
C LYS A 602 3.92 -4.99 -34.03
N ASN A 603 4.81 -4.90 -35.03
CA ASN A 603 5.64 -3.70 -35.28
C ASN A 603 5.04 -2.78 -36.36
N GLN A 604 3.82 -3.01 -36.85
CA GLN A 604 3.14 -2.06 -37.73
C GLN A 604 2.44 -0.99 -36.89
N PRO A 605 2.68 0.32 -37.15
CA PRO A 605 1.92 1.38 -36.49
C PRO A 605 0.43 1.17 -36.78
N VAL A 606 -0.38 1.20 -35.73
CA VAL A 606 -1.84 1.24 -35.85
C VAL A 606 -2.18 2.52 -36.59
N GLY A 607 -2.60 2.41 -37.85
CA GLY A 607 -2.99 3.51 -38.72
C GLY A 607 -4.22 4.27 -38.25
#